data_1923f41490f0e09e4190147e77345f23
#
_entry.id   1923f41490f0e09e4190147e77345f23
#
_cell.length_a   1.000
_cell.length_b   1.000
_cell.length_c   1.000
_cell.angle_alpha   90.00
_cell.angle_beta   90.00
_cell.angle_gamma   90.00
#
_symmetry.space_group_name_H-M   'P 1'
#
loop_
_entity.id
_entity.type
_entity.pdbx_description
1 polymer ?
#
loop_
_entity_poly.entity_id
_entity_poly.type
_entity_poly.pdbx_seq_one_letter_code
_entity_poly.pdbx_strand_id
1 'polypeptide(L)'
;MKKIFFILAPLAIVFSFAFVTSETLPIGARLPMADYQMANVKTGYFTSVKQEARENGVLVMFSSNNCLAVEKIKSRTLDAAEKKKKNNIGVVFVNSNEAQRNGTESYDAMKAYFNANKYDWSYVLDAKNALANAFGANFTPEIFLFDKNMTLVYHGAIDNNLNESGAVTHKHLLGALSAVSANKPVSVTESPVTGCAINRLMSN
;
A
#
# COMPACT_ATOMS: atom_id res chain seq x y z
N MET A 1 62.36 16.15 38.87
CA MET A 1 61.15 15.27 38.91
C MET A 1 60.04 15.96 38.13
N LYS A 2 59.81 15.57 36.86
CA LYS A 2 58.77 16.14 35.96
C LYS A 2 57.51 15.25 36.10
N LYS A 3 56.44 15.83 36.63
CA LYS A 3 55.13 15.15 36.73
C LYS A 3 54.45 15.28 35.36
N ILE A 4 54.22 14.15 34.66
CA ILE A 4 53.45 14.04 33.43
C ILE A 4 51.96 13.89 33.82
N PHE A 5 51.13 14.86 33.51
CA PHE A 5 49.68 14.75 33.65
C PHE A 5 49.10 14.13 32.36
N PHE A 6 48.56 12.91 32.47
CA PHE A 6 47.74 12.32 31.43
C PHE A 6 46.33 12.91 31.50
N ILE A 7 45.95 13.68 30.50
CA ILE A 7 44.59 14.15 30.32
C ILE A 7 43.84 13.04 29.55
N LEU A 8 42.98 12.28 30.21
CA LEU A 8 42.01 11.40 29.58
C LEU A 8 40.88 12.28 29.01
N ALA A 9 40.82 12.39 27.68
CA ALA A 9 39.67 12.98 26.99
C ALA A 9 38.52 11.96 26.97
N PRO A 10 37.28 12.33 27.36
CA PRO A 10 36.16 11.42 27.23
C PRO A 10 35.77 11.22 25.75
N LEU A 11 35.80 9.98 25.29
CA LEU A 11 35.31 9.58 24.00
C LEU A 11 33.76 9.63 24.01
N ALA A 12 33.18 10.71 23.46
CA ALA A 12 31.75 10.82 23.28
C ALA A 12 31.31 9.88 22.16
N ILE A 13 30.67 8.76 22.51
CA ILE A 13 30.03 7.87 21.55
C ILE A 13 28.73 8.54 21.10
N VAL A 14 28.77 9.12 19.91
CA VAL A 14 27.55 9.63 19.24
C VAL A 14 26.75 8.46 18.71
N PHE A 15 25.69 8.09 19.41
CA PHE A 15 24.68 7.15 18.90
C PHE A 15 23.88 7.87 17.79
N SER A 16 24.25 7.64 16.54
CA SER A 16 23.42 8.05 15.40
C SER A 16 22.20 7.13 15.33
N PHE A 17 21.07 7.63 15.75
CA PHE A 17 19.79 6.98 15.45
C PHE A 17 19.54 7.13 13.95
N ALA A 18 19.82 6.10 13.18
CA ALA A 18 19.38 6.01 11.81
C ALA A 18 17.85 5.79 11.83
N PHE A 19 17.09 6.79 11.40
CA PHE A 19 15.70 6.59 11.03
C PHE A 19 15.71 5.65 9.82
N VAL A 20 15.34 4.38 10.04
CA VAL A 20 15.07 3.45 8.94
C VAL A 20 13.76 3.88 8.31
N THR A 21 13.82 4.79 7.33
CA THR A 21 12.72 4.95 6.39
C THR A 21 12.69 3.67 5.55
N SER A 22 11.62 2.90 5.67
CA SER A 22 11.42 1.75 4.78
C SER A 22 11.34 2.31 3.35
N GLU A 23 12.35 1.98 2.54
CA GLU A 23 12.31 2.35 1.13
C GLU A 23 11.14 1.63 0.45
N THR A 24 10.45 2.34 -0.43
CA THR A 24 9.38 1.76 -1.23
C THR A 24 9.91 0.63 -2.09
N LEU A 25 9.15 -0.46 -2.18
CA LEU A 25 9.48 -1.63 -2.97
C LEU A 25 9.81 -1.23 -4.42
N PRO A 26 11.01 -1.53 -4.94
CA PRO A 26 11.43 -1.08 -6.27
C PRO A 26 10.69 -1.86 -7.38
N ILE A 27 10.49 -1.22 -8.53
CA ILE A 27 9.96 -1.88 -9.74
C ILE A 27 10.82 -3.09 -10.08
N GLY A 28 10.17 -4.20 -10.43
CA GLY A 28 10.83 -5.48 -10.69
C GLY A 28 11.01 -6.37 -9.45
N ALA A 29 10.74 -5.87 -8.25
CA ALA A 29 10.79 -6.66 -7.04
C ALA A 29 9.69 -7.73 -7.02
N ARG A 30 9.96 -8.85 -6.34
CA ARG A 30 8.96 -9.89 -6.09
C ARG A 30 8.01 -9.47 -4.97
N LEU A 31 6.76 -9.93 -5.04
CA LEU A 31 5.76 -9.73 -3.99
C LEU A 31 6.30 -10.20 -2.64
N PRO A 32 6.57 -9.30 -1.69
CA PRO A 32 7.01 -9.67 -0.36
C PRO A 32 5.85 -10.24 0.45
N MET A 33 6.13 -11.11 1.42
CA MET A 33 5.13 -11.66 2.33
C MET A 33 3.89 -12.24 1.61
N ALA A 34 4.09 -12.84 0.44
CA ALA A 34 3.02 -13.28 -0.47
C ALA A 34 1.93 -14.13 0.21
N ASP A 35 2.31 -14.98 1.16
CA ASP A 35 1.43 -15.90 1.90
C ASP A 35 1.01 -15.36 3.29
N TYR A 36 1.34 -14.09 3.64
CA TYR A 36 0.96 -13.48 4.91
C TYR A 36 -0.56 -13.41 5.08
N GLN A 37 -1.06 -14.03 6.14
CA GLN A 37 -2.49 -14.17 6.39
C GLN A 37 -3.05 -12.95 7.11
N MET A 38 -4.06 -12.32 6.51
CA MET A 38 -4.74 -11.13 7.02
C MET A 38 -6.24 -11.38 7.14
N ALA A 39 -6.88 -10.85 8.18
CA ALA A 39 -8.32 -10.94 8.35
C ALA A 39 -9.03 -10.14 7.24
N ASN A 40 -9.92 -10.80 6.49
CA ASN A 40 -10.67 -10.21 5.39
C ASN A 40 -12.10 -9.88 5.83
N VAL A 41 -12.46 -8.59 5.83
CA VAL A 41 -13.80 -8.15 6.26
C VAL A 41 -14.93 -8.57 5.33
N LYS A 42 -14.61 -8.86 4.06
CA LYS A 42 -15.58 -9.36 3.09
C LYS A 42 -16.09 -10.76 3.43
N THR A 43 -15.17 -11.66 3.76
CA THR A 43 -15.49 -13.07 3.95
C THR A 43 -15.58 -13.49 5.41
N GLY A 44 -14.96 -12.73 6.31
CA GLY A 44 -14.77 -13.10 7.72
C GLY A 44 -13.64 -14.14 7.94
N TYR A 45 -12.96 -14.58 6.90
CA TYR A 45 -11.85 -15.54 6.96
C TYR A 45 -10.52 -14.83 6.72
N PHE A 46 -9.41 -15.54 6.95
CA PHE A 46 -8.08 -15.07 6.59
C PHE A 46 -7.81 -15.29 5.11
N THR A 47 -7.02 -14.40 4.53
CA THR A 47 -6.52 -14.50 3.16
C THR A 47 -5.14 -13.85 3.04
N SER A 48 -4.44 -14.11 1.94
CA SER A 48 -3.17 -13.47 1.61
C SER A 48 -3.24 -12.80 0.23
N VAL A 49 -2.30 -11.91 -0.07
CA VAL A 49 -2.23 -11.28 -1.40
C VAL A 49 -2.11 -12.31 -2.50
N LYS A 50 -1.34 -13.39 -2.28
CA LYS A 50 -1.17 -14.48 -3.25
C LYS A 50 -2.47 -15.25 -3.49
N GLN A 51 -3.27 -15.49 -2.45
CA GLN A 51 -4.56 -16.19 -2.59
C GLN A 51 -5.60 -15.35 -3.36
N GLU A 52 -5.50 -14.03 -3.30
CA GLU A 52 -6.36 -13.10 -4.03
C GLU A 52 -5.88 -12.83 -5.46
N ALA A 53 -4.65 -13.20 -5.79
CA ALA A 53 -4.11 -13.06 -7.14
C ALA A 53 -4.92 -13.87 -8.15
N ARG A 54 -4.96 -13.37 -9.39
CA ARG A 54 -5.60 -14.04 -10.53
C ARG A 54 -4.57 -14.28 -11.63
N GLU A 55 -5.02 -14.81 -12.75
CA GLU A 55 -4.16 -15.23 -13.86
C GLU A 55 -3.18 -14.13 -14.33
N ASN A 56 -3.64 -12.88 -14.41
CA ASN A 56 -2.82 -11.77 -14.88
C ASN A 56 -2.11 -11.00 -13.75
N GLY A 57 -2.31 -11.39 -12.49
CA GLY A 57 -1.62 -10.77 -11.34
C GLY A 57 -2.55 -10.24 -10.27
N VAL A 58 -2.06 -9.28 -9.48
CA VAL A 58 -2.80 -8.70 -8.35
C VAL A 58 -2.50 -7.22 -8.16
N LEU A 59 -3.55 -6.45 -7.93
CA LEU A 59 -3.53 -5.07 -7.49
C LEU A 59 -3.64 -5.01 -5.97
N VAL A 60 -2.65 -4.42 -5.32
CA VAL A 60 -2.67 -4.11 -3.88
C VAL A 60 -2.81 -2.61 -3.72
N MET A 61 -3.81 -2.17 -2.95
CA MET A 61 -4.02 -0.76 -2.65
C MET A 61 -4.07 -0.57 -1.13
N PHE A 62 -3.09 0.13 -0.58
CA PHE A 62 -3.17 0.60 0.80
C PHE A 62 -4.26 1.66 0.89
N SER A 63 -5.21 1.44 1.81
CA SER A 63 -6.44 2.21 1.92
C SER A 63 -6.80 2.47 3.38
N SER A 64 -7.76 3.37 3.61
CA SER A 64 -8.22 3.76 4.93
C SER A 64 -9.71 4.10 4.87
N ASN A 65 -10.44 3.82 5.95
CA ASN A 65 -11.84 4.23 6.09
C ASN A 65 -11.97 5.74 6.30
N ASN A 66 -10.93 6.36 6.85
CA ASN A 66 -10.95 7.74 7.33
C ASN A 66 -9.91 8.63 6.61
N CYS A 67 -9.69 8.39 5.32
CA CYS A 67 -8.81 9.21 4.52
C CYS A 67 -9.57 9.95 3.42
N LEU A 68 -9.54 11.30 3.48
CA LEU A 68 -10.19 12.14 2.48
C LEU A 68 -9.66 11.90 1.06
N ALA A 69 -8.38 11.57 0.91
CA ALA A 69 -7.81 11.25 -0.40
C ALA A 69 -8.41 9.97 -0.99
N VAL A 70 -8.69 8.95 -0.17
CA VAL A 70 -9.39 7.72 -0.59
C VAL A 70 -10.80 8.04 -1.07
N GLU A 71 -11.55 8.88 -0.32
CA GLU A 71 -12.90 9.29 -0.72
C GLU A 71 -12.92 10.08 -2.03
N LYS A 72 -11.96 11.00 -2.24
CA LYS A 72 -11.86 11.81 -3.47
C LYS A 72 -11.64 10.99 -4.73
N ILE A 73 -10.94 9.86 -4.64
CA ILE A 73 -10.69 8.99 -5.80
C ILE A 73 -11.65 7.80 -5.91
N LYS A 74 -12.61 7.67 -5.01
CA LYS A 74 -13.47 6.50 -4.85
C LYS A 74 -14.18 6.07 -6.14
N SER A 75 -14.82 6.99 -6.85
CA SER A 75 -15.50 6.67 -8.13
C SER A 75 -14.50 6.12 -9.16
N ARG A 76 -13.33 6.72 -9.27
CA ARG A 76 -12.27 6.29 -10.19
C ARG A 76 -11.66 4.94 -9.79
N THR A 77 -11.61 4.67 -8.48
CA THR A 77 -11.21 3.36 -7.96
C THR A 77 -12.23 2.28 -8.30
N LEU A 78 -13.52 2.59 -8.19
CA LEU A 78 -14.60 1.68 -8.63
C LEU A 78 -14.52 1.40 -10.13
N ASP A 79 -14.30 2.41 -10.97
CA ASP A 79 -14.11 2.25 -12.41
C ASP A 79 -12.90 1.36 -12.75
N ALA A 80 -11.78 1.54 -12.04
CA ALA A 80 -10.60 0.68 -12.20
C ALA A 80 -10.88 -0.75 -11.77
N ALA A 81 -11.62 -0.94 -10.68
CA ALA A 81 -12.01 -2.25 -10.17
C ALA A 81 -13.02 -2.96 -11.07
N GLU A 82 -13.95 -2.27 -11.72
CA GLU A 82 -14.83 -2.86 -12.74
C GLU A 82 -14.03 -3.45 -13.92
N LYS A 83 -12.97 -2.78 -14.32
CA LYS A 83 -12.08 -3.28 -15.39
C LYS A 83 -11.29 -4.51 -14.98
N LYS A 84 -11.03 -4.73 -13.66
CA LYS A 84 -10.35 -5.94 -13.16
C LYS A 84 -11.05 -7.22 -13.59
N LYS A 85 -12.41 -7.25 -13.58
CA LYS A 85 -13.20 -8.42 -13.95
C LYS A 85 -12.90 -8.85 -15.39
N LYS A 86 -12.76 -7.86 -16.30
CA LYS A 86 -12.40 -8.10 -17.70
C LYS A 86 -10.93 -8.48 -17.85
N ASN A 87 -10.07 -8.01 -16.95
CA ASN A 87 -8.63 -8.12 -17.06
C ASN A 87 -8.05 -9.32 -16.29
N ASN A 88 -8.88 -10.08 -15.57
CA ASN A 88 -8.48 -11.23 -14.75
C ASN A 88 -7.30 -10.91 -13.80
N ILE A 89 -7.38 -9.75 -13.13
CA ILE A 89 -6.44 -9.27 -12.11
C ILE A 89 -7.14 -9.31 -10.75
N GLY A 90 -6.50 -9.87 -9.73
CA GLY A 90 -6.97 -9.83 -8.35
C GLY A 90 -6.92 -8.41 -7.78
N VAL A 91 -7.75 -8.12 -6.77
CA VAL A 91 -7.70 -6.82 -6.07
C VAL A 91 -7.79 -7.03 -4.57
N VAL A 92 -6.84 -6.44 -3.86
CA VAL A 92 -6.76 -6.45 -2.40
C VAL A 92 -6.59 -5.03 -1.90
N PHE A 93 -7.53 -4.58 -1.08
CA PHE A 93 -7.35 -3.36 -0.30
C PHE A 93 -6.78 -3.72 1.06
N VAL A 94 -5.80 -2.96 1.52
CA VAL A 94 -5.05 -3.22 2.75
C VAL A 94 -5.18 -2.03 3.69
N ASN A 95 -5.71 -2.27 4.88
CA ASN A 95 -5.78 -1.27 5.93
C ASN A 95 -4.64 -1.49 6.94
N SER A 96 -3.69 -0.56 6.94
CA SER A 96 -2.49 -0.61 7.77
C SER A 96 -2.45 0.51 8.83
N ASN A 97 -3.59 1.12 9.18
CA ASN A 97 -3.65 2.22 10.16
C ASN A 97 -3.73 1.68 11.59
N GLU A 98 -2.68 1.03 12.05
CA GLU A 98 -2.65 0.31 13.32
C GLU A 98 -2.85 1.22 14.54
N ALA A 99 -2.37 2.45 14.52
CA ALA A 99 -2.58 3.40 15.62
C ALA A 99 -4.06 3.78 15.84
N GLN A 100 -4.92 3.55 14.84
CA GLN A 100 -6.37 3.82 14.90
C GLN A 100 -7.20 2.52 14.98
N ARG A 101 -6.56 1.38 15.25
CA ARG A 101 -7.17 0.05 15.22
C ARG A 101 -8.27 -0.16 16.27
N ASN A 102 -8.21 0.57 17.38
CA ASN A 102 -9.23 0.55 18.43
C ASN A 102 -10.40 1.54 18.18
N GLY A 103 -10.45 2.17 17.00
CA GLY A 103 -11.44 3.19 16.64
C GLY A 103 -11.90 3.10 15.20
N THR A 104 -11.67 4.18 14.44
CA THR A 104 -12.15 4.35 13.05
C THR A 104 -11.61 3.33 12.06
N GLU A 105 -10.52 2.65 12.38
CA GLU A 105 -9.88 1.63 11.54
C GLU A 105 -9.97 0.22 12.17
N SER A 106 -10.91 0.01 13.11
CA SER A 106 -11.18 -1.30 13.69
C SER A 106 -11.75 -2.26 12.63
N TYR A 107 -11.67 -3.57 12.89
CA TYR A 107 -12.24 -4.58 12.00
C TYR A 107 -13.73 -4.33 11.70
N ASP A 108 -14.52 -3.97 12.73
CA ASP A 108 -15.96 -3.68 12.58
C ASP A 108 -16.18 -2.40 11.78
N ALA A 109 -15.40 -1.35 12.02
CA ALA A 109 -15.46 -0.12 11.23
C ALA A 109 -15.08 -0.37 9.76
N MET A 110 -14.04 -1.18 9.49
CA MET A 110 -13.68 -1.62 8.13
C MET A 110 -14.81 -2.38 7.47
N LYS A 111 -15.47 -3.31 8.19
CA LYS A 111 -16.59 -4.08 7.67
C LYS A 111 -17.81 -3.20 7.36
N ALA A 112 -18.11 -2.24 8.23
CA ALA A 112 -19.18 -1.26 8.00
C ALA A 112 -18.88 -0.40 6.77
N TYR A 113 -17.65 0.13 6.64
CA TYR A 113 -17.20 0.90 5.49
C TYR A 113 -17.26 0.10 4.19
N PHE A 114 -16.79 -1.15 4.22
CA PHE A 114 -16.84 -2.07 3.08
C PHE A 114 -18.28 -2.26 2.57
N ASN A 115 -19.23 -2.55 3.47
CA ASN A 115 -20.62 -2.78 3.15
C ASN A 115 -21.30 -1.51 2.61
N ALA A 116 -21.06 -0.35 3.24
CA ALA A 116 -21.62 0.93 2.83
C ALA A 116 -21.19 1.33 1.41
N ASN A 117 -19.97 0.96 1.04
CA ASN A 117 -19.41 1.26 -0.29
C ASN A 117 -19.68 0.15 -1.33
N LYS A 118 -20.31 -0.96 -0.94
CA LYS A 118 -20.64 -2.09 -1.81
C LYS A 118 -19.43 -2.63 -2.58
N TYR A 119 -18.27 -2.67 -1.93
CA TYR A 119 -17.05 -3.21 -2.52
C TYR A 119 -17.21 -4.72 -2.80
N ASP A 120 -16.60 -5.21 -3.87
CA ASP A 120 -16.69 -6.62 -4.25
C ASP A 120 -15.32 -7.34 -4.28
N TRP A 121 -14.27 -6.69 -3.79
CA TRP A 121 -12.92 -7.23 -3.65
C TRP A 121 -12.54 -7.43 -2.19
N SER A 122 -11.39 -8.05 -1.93
CA SER A 122 -10.91 -8.28 -0.56
C SER A 122 -10.45 -6.98 0.10
N TYR A 123 -10.90 -6.75 1.33
CA TYR A 123 -10.42 -5.66 2.18
C TYR A 123 -9.87 -6.27 3.47
N VAL A 124 -8.58 -6.18 3.66
CA VAL A 124 -7.85 -6.91 4.69
C VAL A 124 -7.22 -5.99 5.73
N LEU A 125 -7.14 -6.52 6.97
CA LEU A 125 -6.52 -5.86 8.10
C LEU A 125 -5.05 -6.28 8.19
N ASP A 126 -4.14 -5.34 7.96
CA ASP A 126 -2.70 -5.51 8.13
C ASP A 126 -2.27 -5.21 9.56
N ALA A 127 -2.18 -6.25 10.39
CA ALA A 127 -1.80 -6.11 11.78
C ALA A 127 -0.35 -5.67 11.91
N LYS A 128 -0.10 -4.72 12.84
CA LYS A 128 1.23 -4.19 13.16
C LYS A 128 1.97 -3.58 11.95
N ASN A 129 1.24 -3.16 10.93
CA ASN A 129 1.80 -2.61 9.68
C ASN A 129 2.77 -3.57 8.96
N ALA A 130 2.61 -4.88 9.14
CA ALA A 130 3.57 -5.86 8.66
C ALA A 130 3.74 -5.80 7.14
N LEU A 131 2.63 -5.81 6.40
CA LEU A 131 2.65 -5.74 4.94
C LEU A 131 3.08 -4.34 4.47
N ALA A 132 2.56 -3.25 5.09
CA ALA A 132 2.96 -1.89 4.76
C ALA A 132 4.47 -1.69 4.91
N ASN A 133 5.07 -2.24 5.96
CA ASN A 133 6.52 -2.17 6.17
C ASN A 133 7.29 -2.95 5.10
N ALA A 134 6.80 -4.14 4.72
CA ALA A 134 7.43 -4.97 3.68
C ALA A 134 7.36 -4.34 2.28
N PHE A 135 6.33 -3.55 2.01
CA PHE A 135 6.15 -2.80 0.75
C PHE A 135 6.83 -1.42 0.77
N GLY A 136 7.22 -0.93 1.93
CA GLY A 136 7.62 0.47 2.11
C GLY A 136 6.49 1.45 1.80
N ALA A 137 5.24 1.02 1.97
CA ALA A 137 4.06 1.85 1.74
C ALA A 137 3.93 2.88 2.86
N ASN A 138 3.66 4.14 2.51
CA ASN A 138 3.63 5.26 3.46
C ASN A 138 2.32 6.04 3.45
N PHE A 139 1.51 5.88 2.41
CA PHE A 139 0.30 6.68 2.20
C PHE A 139 -0.95 5.82 1.98
N THR A 140 -2.10 6.45 2.09
CA THR A 140 -3.39 5.96 1.60
C THR A 140 -4.07 7.07 0.79
N PRO A 141 -4.48 6.83 -0.49
CA PRO A 141 -4.26 5.61 -1.25
C PRO A 141 -2.83 5.48 -1.77
N GLU A 142 -2.28 4.27 -1.77
CA GLU A 142 -1.01 3.94 -2.43
C GLU A 142 -1.14 2.59 -3.12
N ILE A 143 -0.71 2.51 -4.38
CA ILE A 143 -1.04 1.41 -5.29
C ILE A 143 0.21 0.67 -5.72
N PHE A 144 0.14 -0.67 -5.68
CA PHE A 144 1.16 -1.59 -6.16
C PHE A 144 0.48 -2.62 -7.06
N LEU A 145 0.91 -2.73 -8.31
CA LEU A 145 0.40 -3.72 -9.27
C LEU A 145 1.50 -4.75 -9.57
N PHE A 146 1.18 -6.00 -9.29
CA PHE A 146 2.05 -7.14 -9.60
C PHE A 146 1.50 -7.89 -10.81
N ASP A 147 2.38 -8.32 -11.69
CA ASP A 147 2.05 -9.14 -12.85
C ASP A 147 1.77 -10.61 -12.48
N LYS A 148 1.50 -11.44 -13.48
CA LYS A 148 1.28 -12.89 -13.32
C LYS A 148 2.45 -13.65 -12.67
N ASN A 149 3.65 -13.11 -12.71
CA ASN A 149 4.84 -13.66 -12.08
C ASN A 149 5.06 -13.13 -10.65
N MET A 150 4.10 -12.37 -10.10
CA MET A 150 4.23 -11.67 -8.81
C MET A 150 5.43 -10.70 -8.79
N THR A 151 5.70 -10.05 -9.90
CA THR A 151 6.72 -9.01 -10.05
C THR A 151 6.03 -7.65 -10.07
N LEU A 152 6.53 -6.68 -9.29
CA LEU A 152 6.00 -5.32 -9.26
C LEU A 152 6.25 -4.62 -10.59
N VAL A 153 5.18 -4.20 -11.25
CA VAL A 153 5.24 -3.55 -12.57
C VAL A 153 4.70 -2.12 -12.55
N TYR A 154 3.98 -1.74 -11.50
CA TYR A 154 3.53 -0.36 -11.29
C TYR A 154 3.44 -0.05 -9.80
N HIS A 155 3.94 1.14 -9.41
CA HIS A 155 3.75 1.75 -8.10
C HIS A 155 3.34 3.23 -8.25
N GLY A 156 2.37 3.70 -7.46
CA GLY A 156 2.00 5.11 -7.50
C GLY A 156 0.53 5.42 -7.20
N ALA A 157 0.05 6.53 -7.75
CA ALA A 157 -1.32 7.01 -7.64
C ALA A 157 -2.25 6.38 -8.70
N ILE A 158 -3.56 6.56 -8.54
CA ILE A 158 -4.56 6.11 -9.52
C ILE A 158 -4.45 6.91 -10.85
N ASP A 159 -4.18 8.22 -10.72
CA ASP A 159 -4.04 9.18 -11.81
C ASP A 159 -3.25 10.41 -11.35
N ASN A 160 -3.15 11.43 -12.21
CA ASN A 160 -2.37 12.63 -11.94
C ASN A 160 -3.15 13.77 -11.27
N ASN A 161 -4.40 13.56 -10.83
CA ASN A 161 -5.16 14.60 -10.13
C ASN A 161 -6.03 14.05 -8.99
N LEU A 162 -5.55 14.21 -7.76
CA LEU A 162 -6.27 13.78 -6.58
C LEU A 162 -7.59 14.55 -6.36
N ASN A 163 -7.60 15.85 -6.66
CA ASN A 163 -8.67 16.75 -6.23
C ASN A 163 -9.81 16.85 -7.25
N GLU A 164 -9.51 16.86 -8.54
CA GLU A 164 -10.48 17.16 -9.59
C GLU A 164 -10.51 16.04 -10.65
N SER A 165 -11.54 15.21 -10.61
CA SER A 165 -11.70 14.11 -11.56
C SER A 165 -11.82 14.58 -13.02
N GLY A 166 -12.41 15.77 -13.25
CA GLY A 166 -12.52 16.37 -14.57
C GLY A 166 -11.21 16.90 -15.15
N ALA A 167 -10.20 17.16 -14.29
CA ALA A 167 -8.88 17.62 -14.71
C ALA A 167 -7.84 16.48 -14.80
N VAL A 168 -8.27 15.23 -14.73
CA VAL A 168 -7.40 14.07 -14.93
C VAL A 168 -7.00 13.95 -16.40
N THR A 169 -5.70 14.10 -16.67
CA THR A 169 -5.13 13.95 -18.02
C THR A 169 -4.37 12.64 -18.19
N HIS A 170 -3.91 12.02 -17.10
CA HIS A 170 -3.14 10.77 -17.12
C HIS A 170 -3.73 9.76 -16.13
N LYS A 171 -4.33 8.69 -16.66
CA LYS A 171 -4.95 7.60 -15.90
C LYS A 171 -3.92 6.48 -15.69
N HIS A 172 -2.96 6.72 -14.78
CA HIS A 172 -1.79 5.86 -14.57
C HIS A 172 -2.17 4.39 -14.34
N LEU A 173 -2.99 4.13 -13.32
CA LEU A 173 -3.42 2.77 -12.98
C LEU A 173 -4.15 2.07 -14.13
N LEU A 174 -5.05 2.77 -14.82
CA LEU A 174 -5.79 2.17 -15.94
C LEU A 174 -4.86 1.79 -17.11
N GLY A 175 -3.82 2.60 -17.36
CA GLY A 175 -2.79 2.28 -18.34
C GLY A 175 -2.01 1.02 -17.94
N ALA A 176 -1.58 0.94 -16.68
CA ALA A 176 -0.86 -0.21 -16.15
C ALA A 176 -1.70 -1.50 -16.18
N LEU A 177 -2.97 -1.45 -15.73
CA LEU A 177 -3.90 -2.59 -15.77
C LEU A 177 -4.13 -3.09 -17.21
N SER A 178 -4.25 -2.18 -18.16
CA SER A 178 -4.44 -2.54 -19.57
C SER A 178 -3.20 -3.20 -20.17
N ALA A 179 -2.00 -2.72 -19.83
CA ALA A 179 -0.74 -3.31 -20.27
C ALA A 179 -0.56 -4.73 -19.72
N VAL A 180 -0.77 -4.91 -18.40
CA VAL A 180 -0.67 -6.23 -17.72
C VAL A 180 -1.65 -7.23 -18.34
N SER A 181 -2.90 -6.84 -18.57
CA SER A 181 -3.91 -7.71 -19.18
C SER A 181 -3.57 -8.12 -20.61
N ALA A 182 -2.91 -7.24 -21.34
CA ALA A 182 -2.44 -7.52 -22.70
C ALA A 182 -1.09 -8.24 -22.74
N ASN A 183 -0.53 -8.60 -21.59
CA ASN A 183 0.82 -9.16 -21.45
C ASN A 183 1.90 -8.27 -22.13
N LYS A 184 1.76 -6.95 -21.98
CA LYS A 184 2.68 -5.93 -22.50
C LYS A 184 3.41 -5.23 -21.37
N PRO A 185 4.60 -4.68 -21.62
CA PRO A 185 5.29 -3.83 -20.65
C PRO A 185 4.43 -2.62 -20.24
N VAL A 186 4.47 -2.26 -18.97
CA VAL A 186 3.87 -1.02 -18.45
C VAL A 186 4.77 0.14 -18.84
N SER A 187 4.22 1.13 -19.55
CA SER A 187 5.00 2.26 -20.06
C SER A 187 5.33 3.30 -18.98
N VAL A 188 4.43 3.51 -18.01
CA VAL A 188 4.65 4.36 -16.84
C VAL A 188 4.62 3.46 -15.63
N THR A 189 5.79 3.10 -15.13
CA THR A 189 5.93 2.14 -14.01
C THR A 189 5.79 2.78 -12.64
N GLU A 190 5.97 4.11 -12.54
CA GLU A 190 5.86 4.85 -11.29
C GLU A 190 5.17 6.19 -11.50
N SER A 191 4.45 6.64 -10.47
CA SER A 191 3.89 7.99 -10.41
C SER A 191 3.91 8.52 -8.97
N PRO A 192 3.94 9.86 -8.78
CA PRO A 192 3.92 10.45 -7.44
C PRO A 192 2.71 10.02 -6.62
N VAL A 193 2.94 9.65 -5.37
CA VAL A 193 1.88 9.31 -4.41
C VAL A 193 1.56 10.53 -3.56
N THR A 194 0.26 10.82 -3.41
CA THR A 194 -0.25 11.85 -2.50
C THR A 194 -1.47 11.30 -1.77
N GLY A 195 -1.50 11.46 -0.45
CA GLY A 195 -2.58 10.93 0.36
C GLY A 195 -2.41 11.20 1.85
N CYS A 196 -3.14 10.46 2.66
CA CYS A 196 -3.00 10.47 4.12
C CYS A 196 -1.84 9.54 4.51
N ALA A 197 -1.01 9.94 5.45
CA ALA A 197 0.03 9.04 5.98
C ALA A 197 -0.61 7.79 6.63
N ILE A 198 0.01 6.63 6.45
CA ILE A 198 -0.36 5.42 7.20
C ILE A 198 0.01 5.63 8.67
N ASN A 199 -1.00 5.52 9.55
CA ASN A 199 -0.84 5.72 10.99
C ASN A 199 -0.27 4.47 11.65
N ARG A 200 1.06 4.43 11.80
CA ARG A 200 1.78 3.35 12.46
C ARG A 200 1.77 3.53 13.98
N LEU A 201 1.85 2.41 14.71
CA LEU A 201 2.22 2.50 16.13
C LEU A 201 3.67 3.01 16.21
N MET A 202 3.89 4.01 17.07
CA MET A 202 5.26 4.40 17.40
C MET A 202 5.90 3.25 18.17
N SER A 203 7.05 2.78 17.72
CA SER A 203 7.88 1.86 18.50
C SER A 203 8.39 2.62 19.73
N ASN A 204 8.00 2.17 20.91
CA ASN A 204 8.59 2.63 22.17
C ASN A 204 10.05 2.21 22.24
#